data_03022ea2a4166a56c21bae5201432823
#
_entry.id   03022ea2a4166a56c21bae5201432823
#
_cell.length_a   1.000
_cell.length_b   1.000
_cell.length_c   1.000
_cell.angle_alpha   90.00
_cell.angle_beta   90.00
_cell.angle_gamma   90.00
#
_symmetry.space_group_name_H-M   'P 1'
#
loop_
_entity.id
_entity.type
_entity.pdbx_description
1 polymer ?
#
loop_
_entity_poly.entity_id
_entity_poly.type
_entity_poly.pdbx_seq_one_letter_code
_entity_poly.pdbx_strand_id
1 'polypeptide(L)'
;QELRQKKFEVGRECRKLSKEIRHKENPTDADYNKVIDECLDVEIKEAQLEKEYFERFKKILSPEKVYKYRNAEYKFVRNFMKSGRDNKKEEKQKK
;
A
#
# COMPACT_ATOMS: atom_id res chain seq x y z
N GLN A 1 2.35 9.43 -10.92
CA GLN A 1 3.70 9.22 -10.42
C GLN A 1 4.17 7.79 -10.70
N GLU A 2 5.39 7.67 -11.19
CA GLU A 2 5.92 6.39 -11.66
C GLU A 2 5.91 5.29 -10.60
N LEU A 3 6.35 5.61 -9.39
CA LEU A 3 6.38 4.63 -8.31
C LEU A 3 4.99 4.12 -7.97
N ARG A 4 4.03 5.02 -7.88
CA ARG A 4 2.65 4.63 -7.58
C ARG A 4 2.07 3.74 -8.66
N GLN A 5 2.38 4.03 -9.90
CA GLN A 5 1.91 3.24 -11.03
C GLN A 5 2.50 1.82 -10.97
N LYS A 6 3.79 1.72 -10.70
CA LYS A 6 4.45 0.42 -10.57
C LYS A 6 3.88 -0.40 -9.42
N LYS A 7 3.66 0.26 -8.27
CA LYS A 7 3.04 -0.41 -7.13
C LYS A 7 1.63 -0.89 -7.47
N PHE A 8 0.87 -0.07 -8.17
CA PHE A 8 -0.47 -0.44 -8.59
C PHE A 8 -0.46 -1.68 -9.48
N GLU A 9 0.45 -1.71 -10.44
CA GLU A 9 0.56 -2.85 -11.35
C GLU A 9 0.96 -4.13 -10.64
N VAL A 10 1.90 -4.03 -9.69
CA VAL A 10 2.34 -5.18 -8.90
C VAL A 10 1.18 -5.73 -8.08
N GLY A 11 0.31 -4.88 -7.58
CA GLY A 11 -0.82 -5.30 -6.76
C GLY A 11 -2.04 -5.77 -7.54
N ARG A 12 -1.99 -5.73 -8.86
CA ARG A 12 -3.15 -6.08 -9.70
C ARG A 12 -3.65 -7.49 -9.43
N GLU A 13 -2.76 -8.46 -9.40
CA GLU A 13 -3.14 -9.86 -9.20
C GLU A 13 -3.73 -10.09 -7.82
N CYS A 14 -3.14 -9.47 -6.80
CA CYS A 14 -3.67 -9.55 -5.44
C CYS A 14 -5.11 -9.02 -5.39
N ARG A 15 -5.36 -7.87 -5.99
CA ARG A 15 -6.71 -7.29 -6.02
C ARG A 15 -7.70 -8.16 -6.79
N LYS A 16 -7.24 -8.74 -7.89
CA LYS A 16 -8.06 -9.64 -8.71
C LYS A 16 -8.48 -10.86 -7.91
N LEU A 17 -7.53 -11.50 -7.26
CA LEU A 17 -7.79 -12.69 -6.45
C LEU A 17 -8.69 -12.36 -5.25
N SER A 18 -8.46 -11.21 -4.63
CA SER A 18 -9.30 -10.77 -3.50
C SER A 18 -10.75 -10.57 -3.95
N LYS A 19 -10.93 -10.00 -5.12
CA LYS A 19 -12.26 -9.79 -5.68
C LYS A 19 -12.94 -11.12 -6.00
N GLU A 20 -12.20 -12.04 -6.61
CA GLU A 20 -12.73 -13.35 -6.95
C GLU A 20 -13.21 -14.10 -5.71
N ILE A 21 -12.42 -14.06 -4.63
CA ILE A 21 -12.77 -14.80 -3.42
C ILE A 21 -14.00 -14.22 -2.75
N ARG A 22 -14.20 -12.90 -2.85
CA ARG A 22 -15.41 -12.28 -2.28
C ARG A 22 -16.68 -12.67 -3.02
N HIS A 23 -16.54 -13.01 -4.31
CA HIS A 23 -17.70 -13.40 -5.12
C HIS A 23 -17.87 -14.91 -5.22
N LYS A 24 -16.96 -15.66 -4.67
CA LYS A 24 -17.01 -17.12 -4.72
C LYS A 24 -17.91 -17.66 -3.62
N GLU A 25 -18.77 -18.59 -3.99
CA GLU A 25 -19.55 -19.33 -3.00
C GLU A 25 -18.62 -20.34 -2.32
N ASN A 26 -18.63 -20.41 -1.02
CA ASN A 26 -17.88 -21.42 -0.26
C ASN A 26 -16.38 -21.49 -0.62
N PRO A 27 -15.64 -20.38 -0.44
CA PRO A 27 -14.20 -20.45 -0.65
C PRO A 27 -13.56 -21.44 0.32
N THR A 28 -12.57 -22.19 -0.16
CA THR A 28 -11.86 -23.15 0.67
C THR A 28 -10.68 -22.49 1.38
N ASP A 29 -10.09 -23.19 2.36
CA ASP A 29 -8.88 -22.74 3.01
C ASP A 29 -7.75 -22.54 2.00
N ALA A 30 -7.66 -23.42 1.00
CA ALA A 30 -6.66 -23.29 -0.06
C ALA A 30 -6.86 -22.02 -0.85
N ASP A 31 -8.10 -21.65 -1.12
CA ASP A 31 -8.43 -20.39 -1.82
C ASP A 31 -7.96 -19.19 -1.02
N TYR A 32 -8.24 -19.16 0.26
CA TYR A 32 -7.81 -18.08 1.14
C TYR A 32 -6.30 -18.00 1.24
N ASN A 33 -5.63 -19.15 1.40
CA ASN A 33 -4.18 -19.19 1.48
C ASN A 33 -3.52 -18.64 0.22
N LYS A 34 -4.08 -18.97 -0.94
CA LYS A 34 -3.56 -18.47 -2.20
C LYS A 34 -3.60 -16.94 -2.27
N VAL A 35 -4.73 -16.35 -1.86
CA VAL A 35 -4.88 -14.88 -1.85
C VAL A 35 -3.92 -14.26 -0.84
N ILE A 36 -3.82 -14.84 0.34
CA ILE A 36 -2.94 -14.32 1.39
C ILE A 36 -1.49 -14.33 0.90
N ASP A 37 -1.03 -15.45 0.35
CA ASP A 37 0.35 -15.58 -0.13
C ASP A 37 0.64 -14.59 -1.25
N GLU A 38 -0.28 -14.44 -2.18
CA GLU A 38 -0.10 -13.51 -3.30
C GLU A 38 -0.02 -12.07 -2.78
N CYS A 39 -0.88 -11.71 -1.84
CA CYS A 39 -0.89 -10.35 -1.31
C CYS A 39 0.35 -10.06 -0.47
N LEU A 40 0.86 -11.03 0.27
CA LEU A 40 2.11 -10.89 1.01
C LEU A 40 3.29 -10.71 0.06
N ASP A 41 3.33 -11.47 -1.03
CA ASP A 41 4.38 -11.31 -2.04
C ASP A 41 4.34 -9.92 -2.67
N VAL A 42 3.14 -9.40 -2.92
CA VAL A 42 2.97 -8.05 -3.44
C VAL A 42 3.54 -7.01 -2.48
N GLU A 43 3.29 -7.16 -1.19
CA GLU A 43 3.83 -6.24 -0.18
C GLU A 43 5.35 -6.21 -0.21
N ILE A 44 5.98 -7.38 -0.37
CA ILE A 44 7.44 -7.46 -0.48
C ILE A 44 7.92 -6.75 -1.75
N LYS A 45 7.27 -7.00 -2.86
CA LYS A 45 7.62 -6.37 -4.13
C LYS A 45 7.45 -4.85 -4.08
N GLU A 46 6.39 -4.37 -3.46
CA GLU A 46 6.17 -2.94 -3.29
C GLU A 46 7.27 -2.30 -2.45
N ALA A 47 7.68 -2.96 -1.38
CA ALA A 47 8.78 -2.47 -0.54
C ALA A 47 10.09 -2.40 -1.32
N GLN A 48 10.36 -3.41 -2.13
CA GLN A 48 11.55 -3.43 -2.97
C GLN A 48 11.54 -2.31 -4.02
N LEU A 49 10.40 -2.07 -4.64
CA LEU A 49 10.25 -0.97 -5.61
C LEU A 49 10.49 0.37 -4.95
N GLU A 50 9.95 0.56 -3.77
CA GLU A 50 10.16 1.79 -3.01
C GLU A 50 11.62 2.00 -2.68
N LYS A 51 12.30 0.94 -2.24
CA LYS A 51 13.72 1.02 -1.92
C LYS A 51 14.53 1.40 -3.15
N GLU A 52 14.28 0.75 -4.28
CA GLU A 52 14.99 1.06 -5.53
C GLU A 52 14.75 2.49 -5.98
N TYR A 53 13.53 2.97 -5.85
CA TYR A 53 13.16 4.32 -6.23
C TYR A 53 13.94 5.35 -5.41
N PHE A 54 13.98 5.18 -4.11
CA PHE A 54 14.70 6.11 -3.24
C PHE A 54 16.21 5.97 -3.34
N GLU A 55 16.72 4.78 -3.66
CA GLU A 55 18.16 4.64 -3.96
C GLU A 55 18.57 5.46 -5.18
N ARG A 56 17.71 5.54 -6.19
CA ARG A 56 17.96 6.40 -7.34
C ARG A 56 17.96 7.88 -6.95
N PHE A 57 17.04 8.27 -6.10
CA PHE A 57 16.98 9.65 -5.62
C PHE A 57 18.23 10.04 -4.85
N LYS A 58 18.79 9.12 -4.08
CA LYS A 58 20.03 9.38 -3.34
C LYS A 58 21.21 9.74 -4.25
N LYS A 59 21.18 9.28 -5.47
CA LYS A 59 22.24 9.61 -6.45
C LYS A 59 22.11 11.01 -7.00
N ILE A 60 20.91 11.57 -6.99
CA ILE A 60 20.61 12.88 -7.57
C ILE A 60 20.49 13.95 -6.49
N LEU A 61 19.88 13.61 -5.38
CA LEU A 61 19.60 14.52 -4.27
C LEU A 61 20.42 14.11 -3.06
N SER A 62 20.67 15.08 -2.17
CA SER A 62 21.34 14.75 -0.91
C SER A 62 20.46 13.80 -0.07
N PRO A 63 21.08 12.99 0.79
CA PRO A 63 20.31 12.10 1.67
C PRO A 63 19.30 12.84 2.53
N GLU A 64 19.63 14.06 2.96
CA GLU A 64 18.72 14.87 3.74
C GLU A 64 17.45 15.20 2.97
N LYS A 65 17.59 15.60 1.71
CA LYS A 65 16.43 15.94 0.87
C LYS A 65 15.58 14.72 0.58
N VAL A 66 16.20 13.58 0.34
CA VAL A 66 15.48 12.32 0.10
C VAL A 66 14.68 11.93 1.36
N TYR A 67 15.31 12.04 2.52
CA TYR A 67 14.68 11.76 3.79
C TYR A 67 13.46 12.65 4.01
N LYS A 68 13.60 13.93 3.79
CA LYS A 68 12.50 14.88 3.96
C LYS A 68 11.37 14.63 2.97
N TYR A 69 11.70 14.31 1.73
CA TYR A 69 10.69 13.99 0.72
C TYR A 69 9.89 12.76 1.12
N ARG A 70 10.59 11.71 1.52
CA ARG A 70 9.94 10.47 1.94
C ARG A 70 9.01 10.69 3.14
N ASN A 71 9.48 11.46 4.09
CA ASN A 71 8.67 11.77 5.28
C ASN A 71 7.45 12.60 4.92
N ALA A 72 7.59 13.56 4.02
CA ALA A 72 6.48 14.40 3.59
C ALA A 72 5.41 13.55 2.90
N GLU A 73 5.83 12.66 2.02
CA GLU A 73 4.93 11.76 1.32
C GLU A 73 4.22 10.82 2.30
N TYR A 74 4.97 10.26 3.22
CA TYR A 74 4.44 9.37 4.23
C TYR A 74 3.41 10.08 5.12
N LYS A 75 3.73 11.30 5.54
CA LYS A 75 2.81 12.10 6.36
C LYS A 75 1.54 12.45 5.60
N PHE A 76 1.67 12.76 4.32
CA PHE A 76 0.50 13.08 3.50
C PHE A 76 -0.48 11.92 3.46
N VAL A 77 0.00 10.73 3.15
CA VAL A 77 -0.85 9.53 3.09
C VAL A 77 -1.46 9.23 4.46
N ARG A 78 -0.64 9.31 5.49
CA ARG A 78 -1.09 9.07 6.85
C ARG A 78 -2.17 10.05 7.29
N ASN A 79 -1.98 11.33 7.00
CA ASN A 79 -2.95 12.36 7.35
C ASN A 79 -4.25 12.19 6.57
N PHE A 80 -4.15 11.83 5.31
CA PHE A 80 -5.31 11.58 4.48
C PHE A 80 -6.16 10.44 5.06
N MET A 81 -5.52 9.35 5.42
CA MET A 81 -6.22 8.22 6.03
C MET A 81 -6.77 8.56 7.41
N LYS A 82 -6.01 9.31 8.17
CA LYS A 82 -6.41 9.73 9.51
C LYS A 82 -7.64 10.63 9.47
N SER A 83 -7.71 11.53 8.50
CA SER A 83 -8.87 12.40 8.36
C SER A 83 -10.15 11.61 8.20
N GLY A 84 -10.13 10.58 7.37
CA GLY A 84 -11.28 9.72 7.21
C GLY A 84 -11.65 8.98 8.49
N ARG A 85 -10.65 8.51 9.22
CA ARG A 85 -10.88 7.83 10.49
C ARG A 85 -11.37 8.76 11.58
N ASP A 86 -10.79 9.95 11.63
CA ASP A 86 -11.15 10.93 12.66
C ASP A 86 -12.61 11.35 12.53
N ASN A 87 -13.10 11.48 11.31
CA ASN A 87 -14.50 11.78 11.09
C ASN A 87 -15.40 10.70 11.69
N LYS A 88 -15.04 9.45 11.50
CA LYS A 88 -15.79 8.34 12.09
C LYS A 88 -15.69 8.31 13.60
N LYS A 89 -14.51 8.59 14.14
CA LYS A 89 -14.30 8.63 15.57
C LYS A 89 -15.09 9.75 16.23
N GLU A 90 -15.12 10.90 15.59
CA GLU A 90 -15.89 12.02 16.10
C GLU A 90 -17.36 11.67 16.23
N GLU A 91 -17.91 10.99 15.24
CA GLU A 91 -19.29 10.53 15.31
C GLU A 91 -19.53 9.60 16.48
N LYS A 92 -18.57 8.69 16.73
CA LYS A 92 -18.66 7.77 17.86
C LYS A 92 -18.52 8.49 19.19
N GLN A 93 -17.64 9.47 19.28
CA GLN A 93 -17.39 10.19 20.51
C GLN A 93 -18.53 11.10 20.91
N LYS A 94 -19.31 11.55 19.95
CA LYS A 94 -20.46 12.39 20.23
C LYS A 94 -21.61 11.63 20.85
N LYS A 95 -21.51 10.37 20.89
CA LYS A 95 -22.50 9.54 21.60
C LYS A 95 -22.26 9.61 23.10
#